data_60ef19b75ad4223d8ea161c96f2328c4
#
_entry.id   60ef19b75ad4223d8ea161c96f2328c4
#
_cell.length_a   1.000
_cell.length_b   1.000
_cell.length_c   1.000
_cell.angle_alpha   90.00
_cell.angle_beta   90.00
_cell.angle_gamma   90.00
#
_symmetry.space_group_name_H-M   'P 1'
#
loop_
_entity.id
_entity.type
_entity.pdbx_description
1 polymer ?
#
loop_
_entity_poly.entity_id
_entity_poly.type
_entity_poly.pdbx_seq_one_letter_code
_entity_poly.pdbx_strand_id
1 'polypeptide(L)'
;MFYFDLYPKMVPADEISVIRIRPRFSHASFKGDVSVLVSPYDRTRPQFEPEWHLEEDGTLVVKALFESEQEHCIQVIENFGEGKERKNDFRIFSLFPDLYALRPFKGDIHLHSKRSDGREDGRYLAARYRQAGFDFMALTDHRYYEPSVEVVEYWKDINPDFKLFPGEEVHAPDNPVHIVNFGGKCSVNNMYREDEEKYRREVAEIIENLPDKEEGKDYFTVAASEWVFKRIQENGGLAVFCHPYWSIATGNYVSEWNNDEIMKRNKFDAYEIIGGFFRWQYHSNNLQVVRYYEEMSKGRRFPVVGVSDSHGADAFGFDASRAGRNTNDSFDADLFNWYYTIVFAEECTLPSLIGNIKKCNSLAVNAPAGERAELYGSFRHVRYGHFLLREYFPQLRSWCAVEGLLMQQYLAGEDTLPALKSLMGKTDSYREMCFKRSQE
;
A
#
# COMPACT_ATOMS: atom_id res chain seq x y z
N MET A 1 -19.84 -7.27 1.02
CA MET A 1 -21.23 -7.38 0.50
C MET A 1 -22.01 -6.14 0.89
N PHE A 2 -22.58 -5.43 -0.07
CA PHE A 2 -23.19 -4.12 0.18
C PHE A 2 -24.63 -4.15 0.72
N TYR A 3 -25.21 -5.34 0.89
CA TYR A 3 -26.56 -5.47 1.44
C TYR A 3 -26.63 -5.41 2.95
N PHE A 4 -25.50 -5.60 3.62
CA PHE A 4 -25.41 -5.64 5.07
C PHE A 4 -24.28 -4.74 5.57
N ASP A 5 -24.49 -4.07 6.68
CA ASP A 5 -23.47 -3.51 7.52
C ASP A 5 -23.05 -4.57 8.52
N LEU A 6 -21.78 -4.93 8.55
CA LEU A 6 -21.19 -5.88 9.49
C LEU A 6 -20.07 -5.20 10.27
N TYR A 7 -20.22 -5.09 11.57
CA TYR A 7 -19.25 -4.46 12.45
C TYR A 7 -19.20 -5.12 13.82
N PRO A 8 -18.00 -5.17 14.46
CA PRO A 8 -16.71 -4.95 13.83
C PRO A 8 -16.37 -6.02 12.79
N LYS A 9 -15.45 -5.70 11.86
CA LYS A 9 -14.89 -6.67 10.90
C LYS A 9 -13.62 -7.33 11.45
N MET A 10 -12.90 -6.61 12.28
CA MET A 10 -11.71 -7.07 12.96
C MET A 10 -11.96 -7.09 14.46
N VAL A 11 -11.61 -8.20 15.10
CA VAL A 11 -11.82 -8.42 16.54
C VAL A 11 -10.52 -8.90 17.19
N PRO A 12 -10.33 -8.71 18.51
CA PRO A 12 -9.20 -9.31 19.20
C PRO A 12 -9.32 -10.83 19.19
N ALA A 13 -8.20 -11.52 18.93
CA ALA A 13 -8.11 -12.96 19.01
C ALA A 13 -8.19 -13.44 20.46
N ASP A 14 -8.75 -14.64 20.66
CA ASP A 14 -8.89 -15.32 21.94
C ASP A 14 -9.75 -14.55 22.97
N GLU A 15 -10.60 -13.65 22.47
CA GLU A 15 -11.56 -12.90 23.28
C GLU A 15 -12.99 -13.05 22.76
N ILE A 16 -13.97 -12.96 23.66
CA ILE A 16 -15.37 -12.88 23.28
C ILE A 16 -15.63 -11.51 22.64
N SER A 17 -16.24 -11.53 21.47
CA SER A 17 -16.65 -10.32 20.75
C SER A 17 -18.09 -10.40 20.27
N VAL A 18 -18.73 -9.24 20.17
CA VAL A 18 -20.10 -9.07 19.69
C VAL A 18 -20.06 -8.49 18.27
N ILE A 19 -20.63 -9.23 17.31
CA ILE A 19 -20.73 -8.83 15.91
C ILE A 19 -22.17 -8.44 15.61
N ARG A 20 -22.38 -7.29 15.00
CA ARG A 20 -23.68 -6.79 14.57
C ARG A 20 -23.78 -6.83 13.05
N ILE A 21 -24.81 -7.49 12.53
CA ILE A 21 -25.06 -7.66 11.10
C ILE A 21 -26.43 -7.04 10.81
N ARG A 22 -26.43 -5.85 10.22
CA ARG A 22 -27.63 -5.07 9.95
C ARG A 22 -27.96 -5.09 8.46
N PRO A 23 -29.16 -5.54 8.05
CA PRO A 23 -29.62 -5.38 6.69
C PRO A 23 -29.77 -3.90 6.32
N ARG A 24 -29.19 -3.49 5.20
CA ARG A 24 -29.30 -2.11 4.69
C ARG A 24 -30.58 -1.85 3.92
N PHE A 25 -31.24 -2.91 3.48
CA PHE A 25 -32.43 -2.84 2.63
C PHE A 25 -33.46 -3.87 3.08
N SER A 26 -34.74 -3.54 2.95
CA SER A 26 -35.86 -4.41 3.37
C SER A 26 -35.86 -5.79 2.68
N HIS A 27 -35.40 -5.88 1.44
CA HIS A 27 -35.28 -7.14 0.71
C HIS A 27 -34.16 -8.05 1.23
N ALA A 28 -33.20 -7.50 1.99
CA ALA A 28 -32.12 -8.25 2.61
C ALA A 28 -32.40 -8.64 4.07
N SER A 29 -33.59 -8.27 4.62
CA SER A 29 -33.97 -8.64 5.99
C SER A 29 -33.94 -10.15 6.20
N PHE A 30 -33.52 -10.57 7.39
CA PHE A 30 -33.58 -11.96 7.81
C PHE A 30 -35.06 -12.38 7.99
N LYS A 31 -35.42 -13.54 7.43
CA LYS A 31 -36.80 -14.08 7.40
C LYS A 31 -36.77 -15.57 7.66
N GLY A 32 -37.93 -16.11 8.01
CA GLY A 32 -38.06 -17.54 8.27
C GLY A 32 -37.48 -17.95 9.62
N ASP A 33 -37.16 -19.23 9.75
CA ASP A 33 -36.52 -19.80 10.92
C ASP A 33 -34.98 -19.65 10.74
N VAL A 34 -34.37 -18.81 11.57
CA VAL A 34 -32.93 -18.43 11.47
C VAL A 34 -32.08 -19.30 12.37
N SER A 35 -30.99 -19.81 11.84
CA SER A 35 -29.92 -20.41 12.63
C SER A 35 -28.56 -19.78 12.24
N VAL A 36 -27.63 -19.73 13.20
CA VAL A 36 -26.33 -19.11 13.03
C VAL A 36 -25.22 -20.07 13.42
N LEU A 37 -24.25 -20.20 12.56
CA LEU A 37 -23.09 -21.06 12.78
C LEU A 37 -21.80 -20.28 12.59
N VAL A 38 -20.80 -20.53 13.43
CA VAL A 38 -19.45 -19.94 13.31
C VAL A 38 -18.44 -21.03 12.99
N SER A 39 -17.63 -20.76 11.95
CA SER A 39 -16.56 -21.67 11.53
C SER A 39 -15.24 -20.93 11.49
N PRO A 40 -14.22 -21.31 12.30
CA PRO A 40 -12.86 -20.81 12.12
C PRO A 40 -12.28 -21.35 10.82
N TYR A 41 -11.60 -20.48 10.04
CA TYR A 41 -11.08 -20.84 8.72
C TYR A 41 -9.99 -21.92 8.79
N ASP A 42 -9.11 -21.83 9.78
CA ASP A 42 -8.02 -22.80 10.01
C ASP A 42 -8.50 -24.06 10.75
N ARG A 43 -9.81 -24.19 10.96
CA ARG A 43 -10.42 -25.37 11.61
C ARG A 43 -9.79 -25.68 12.97
N THR A 44 -9.40 -24.67 13.73
CA THR A 44 -8.87 -24.81 15.09
C THR A 44 -9.84 -25.50 16.04
N ARG A 45 -11.13 -25.43 15.69
CA ARG A 45 -12.23 -26.22 16.29
C ARG A 45 -13.32 -26.50 15.25
N PRO A 46 -14.23 -27.46 15.50
CA PRO A 46 -15.42 -27.67 14.67
C PRO A 46 -16.31 -26.43 14.61
N GLN A 47 -17.14 -26.36 13.57
CA GLN A 47 -18.25 -25.40 13.49
C GLN A 47 -19.14 -25.50 14.75
N PHE A 48 -19.60 -24.38 15.24
CA PHE A 48 -20.41 -24.29 16.45
C PHE A 48 -21.51 -23.26 16.34
N GLU A 49 -22.52 -23.38 17.16
CA GLU A 49 -23.60 -22.41 17.33
C GLU A 49 -23.17 -21.36 18.37
N PRO A 50 -23.12 -20.03 18.03
CA PRO A 50 -22.82 -18.97 18.97
C PRO A 50 -24.07 -18.56 19.80
N GLU A 51 -23.89 -17.68 20.79
CA GLU A 51 -25.00 -16.91 21.33
C GLU A 51 -25.43 -15.89 20.26
N TRP A 52 -26.73 -15.82 19.95
CA TRP A 52 -27.25 -14.86 18.98
C TRP A 52 -28.72 -14.48 19.25
N HIS A 53 -29.12 -13.29 18.77
CA HIS A 53 -30.50 -12.85 18.75
C HIS A 53 -30.75 -11.84 17.62
N LEU A 54 -32.02 -11.63 17.27
CA LEU A 54 -32.44 -10.56 16.38
C LEU A 54 -33.01 -9.40 17.21
N GLU A 55 -32.59 -8.19 16.91
CA GLU A 55 -33.15 -6.95 17.47
C GLU A 55 -34.43 -6.54 16.72
N GLU A 56 -35.20 -5.61 17.29
CA GLU A 56 -36.48 -5.14 16.69
C GLU A 56 -36.27 -4.49 15.31
N ASP A 57 -35.12 -3.87 15.06
CA ASP A 57 -34.77 -3.27 13.75
C ASP A 57 -34.28 -4.29 12.71
N GLY A 58 -34.24 -5.57 13.08
CA GLY A 58 -33.79 -6.67 12.23
C GLY A 58 -32.28 -6.87 12.22
N THR A 59 -31.53 -6.19 13.10
CA THR A 59 -30.09 -6.43 13.28
C THR A 59 -29.87 -7.79 13.94
N LEU A 60 -29.05 -8.64 13.34
CA LEU A 60 -28.58 -9.87 13.93
C LEU A 60 -27.35 -9.58 14.80
N VAL A 61 -27.43 -9.93 16.08
CA VAL A 61 -26.33 -9.82 17.05
C VAL A 61 -25.77 -11.20 17.30
N VAL A 62 -24.47 -11.38 17.13
CA VAL A 62 -23.75 -12.65 17.31
C VAL A 62 -22.63 -12.44 18.32
N LYS A 63 -22.65 -13.21 19.43
CA LYS A 63 -21.64 -13.19 20.48
C LYS A 63 -20.88 -14.50 20.50
N ALA A 64 -19.57 -14.46 20.29
CA ALA A 64 -18.74 -15.65 20.23
C ALA A 64 -17.30 -15.40 20.68
N LEU A 65 -16.61 -16.48 21.05
CA LEU A 65 -15.16 -16.51 21.19
C LEU A 65 -14.54 -16.76 19.82
N PHE A 66 -13.67 -15.84 19.38
CA PHE A 66 -12.93 -15.94 18.12
C PHE A 66 -11.46 -16.32 18.39
N GLU A 67 -11.19 -17.61 18.28
CA GLU A 67 -9.90 -18.21 18.66
C GLU A 67 -8.82 -17.97 17.60
N SER A 68 -7.59 -17.73 18.05
CA SER A 68 -6.38 -17.56 17.23
C SER A 68 -6.46 -16.37 16.25
N GLU A 69 -5.36 -16.07 15.61
CA GLU A 69 -5.31 -15.03 14.55
C GLU A 69 -5.70 -15.66 13.22
N GLN A 70 -6.94 -15.46 12.79
CA GLN A 70 -7.50 -16.07 11.58
C GLN A 70 -8.80 -15.41 11.12
N GLU A 71 -9.23 -15.79 9.93
CA GLU A 71 -10.56 -15.49 9.43
C GLU A 71 -11.61 -16.42 10.04
N HIS A 72 -12.82 -15.90 10.28
CA HIS A 72 -13.98 -16.69 10.70
C HIS A 72 -15.15 -16.43 9.76
N CYS A 73 -15.92 -17.47 9.48
CA CYS A 73 -17.17 -17.39 8.78
C CYS A 73 -18.34 -17.45 9.77
N ILE A 74 -19.18 -16.43 9.73
CA ILE A 74 -20.49 -16.44 10.39
C ILE A 74 -21.50 -16.77 9.29
N GLN A 75 -22.04 -17.98 9.31
CA GLN A 75 -23.05 -18.44 8.37
C GLN A 75 -24.43 -18.27 8.97
N VAL A 76 -25.27 -17.51 8.31
CA VAL A 76 -26.70 -17.33 8.67
C VAL A 76 -27.53 -18.13 7.69
N ILE A 77 -28.29 -19.06 8.23
CA ILE A 77 -29.17 -19.97 7.47
C ILE A 77 -30.62 -19.61 7.81
N GLU A 78 -31.40 -19.32 6.79
CA GLU A 78 -32.81 -18.99 6.88
C GLU A 78 -33.62 -20.15 6.24
N ASN A 79 -34.44 -20.82 7.03
CA ASN A 79 -35.28 -21.93 6.58
C ASN A 79 -36.70 -21.43 6.33
N PHE A 80 -37.20 -21.65 5.12
CA PHE A 80 -38.56 -21.27 4.69
C PHE A 80 -39.51 -22.44 4.61
N GLY A 81 -39.13 -23.62 5.10
CA GLY A 81 -39.89 -24.86 4.95
C GLY A 81 -39.74 -25.50 3.57
N GLU A 82 -40.27 -26.71 3.41
CA GLU A 82 -40.24 -27.50 2.17
C GLU A 82 -38.82 -27.66 1.56
N GLY A 83 -37.77 -27.65 2.38
CA GLY A 83 -36.38 -27.76 1.94
C GLY A 83 -35.82 -26.50 1.28
N LYS A 84 -36.51 -25.37 1.38
CA LYS A 84 -36.02 -24.07 0.86
C LYS A 84 -35.22 -23.38 1.91
N GLU A 85 -33.95 -23.12 1.61
CA GLU A 85 -32.99 -22.37 2.48
C GLU A 85 -32.38 -21.20 1.74
N ARG A 86 -32.06 -20.15 2.50
CA ARG A 86 -31.15 -19.07 2.07
C ARG A 86 -29.94 -19.04 3.02
N LYS A 87 -28.72 -19.01 2.46
CA LYS A 87 -27.48 -18.95 3.23
C LYS A 87 -26.75 -17.67 2.92
N ASN A 88 -26.34 -16.97 3.97
CA ASN A 88 -25.48 -15.80 3.88
C ASN A 88 -24.22 -16.05 4.72
N ASP A 89 -23.06 -15.91 4.09
CA ASP A 89 -21.76 -16.04 4.73
C ASP A 89 -21.16 -14.66 4.99
N PHE A 90 -20.89 -14.36 6.24
CA PHE A 90 -20.25 -13.14 6.68
C PHE A 90 -18.85 -13.46 7.19
N ARG A 91 -17.90 -12.56 6.94
CA ARG A 91 -16.50 -12.78 7.27
C ARG A 91 -15.98 -11.72 8.21
N ILE A 92 -15.28 -12.17 9.25
CA ILE A 92 -14.53 -11.34 10.19
C ILE A 92 -13.12 -11.91 10.33
N PHE A 93 -12.21 -11.11 10.88
CA PHE A 93 -10.84 -11.53 11.16
C PHE A 93 -10.48 -11.24 12.62
N SER A 94 -9.99 -12.24 13.34
CA SER A 94 -9.44 -12.07 14.69
C SER A 94 -7.93 -11.82 14.61
N LEU A 95 -7.44 -10.87 15.40
CA LEU A 95 -6.06 -10.40 15.39
C LEU A 95 -5.47 -10.48 16.78
N PHE A 96 -4.19 -10.90 16.87
CA PHE A 96 -3.44 -10.75 18.12
C PHE A 96 -3.23 -9.28 18.47
N PRO A 97 -2.99 -8.96 19.76
CA PRO A 97 -2.96 -7.58 20.26
C PRO A 97 -2.02 -6.64 19.50
N ASP A 98 -0.86 -7.13 19.08
CA ASP A 98 0.13 -6.36 18.34
C ASP A 98 -0.39 -5.84 16.99
N LEU A 99 -1.09 -6.68 16.22
CA LEU A 99 -1.64 -6.30 14.92
C LEU A 99 -3.04 -5.65 15.08
N TYR A 100 -3.81 -6.03 16.12
CA TYR A 100 -5.09 -5.41 16.41
C TYR A 100 -4.98 -3.93 16.80
N ALA A 101 -3.85 -3.53 17.40
CA ALA A 101 -3.57 -2.14 17.73
C ALA A 101 -3.33 -1.25 16.48
N LEU A 102 -3.04 -1.85 15.33
CA LEU A 102 -2.71 -1.15 14.10
C LEU A 102 -3.91 -1.06 13.15
N ARG A 103 -3.85 -0.10 12.23
CA ARG A 103 -4.85 0.11 11.17
C ARG A 103 -4.19 -0.06 9.81
N PRO A 104 -4.87 -0.66 8.82
CA PRO A 104 -4.34 -0.81 7.47
C PRO A 104 -4.51 0.50 6.69
N PHE A 105 -3.40 1.01 6.13
CA PHE A 105 -3.38 2.18 5.25
C PHE A 105 -2.82 1.79 3.89
N LYS A 106 -3.58 2.06 2.82
CA LYS A 106 -3.16 1.82 1.43
C LYS A 106 -2.40 3.05 0.92
N GLY A 107 -1.18 2.86 0.45
CA GLY A 107 -0.36 3.95 -0.08
C GLY A 107 0.54 3.57 -1.23
N ASP A 108 0.98 4.59 -1.96
CA ASP A 108 2.03 4.49 -2.96
C ASP A 108 3.06 5.59 -2.74
N ILE A 109 4.33 5.23 -2.80
CA ILE A 109 5.45 6.12 -2.47
C ILE A 109 6.47 6.22 -3.61
N HIS A 110 6.10 5.78 -4.82
CA HIS A 110 6.94 5.88 -6.01
C HIS A 110 6.06 6.10 -7.25
N LEU A 111 5.98 7.34 -7.70
CA LEU A 111 5.21 7.75 -8.88
C LEU A 111 5.68 9.10 -9.43
N HIS A 112 5.43 9.36 -10.71
CA HIS A 112 5.98 10.47 -11.47
C HIS A 112 4.90 11.35 -12.09
N SER A 113 5.15 12.68 -12.08
CA SER A 113 4.33 13.67 -12.76
C SER A 113 5.01 14.20 -14.02
N LYS A 114 4.31 15.08 -14.73
CA LYS A 114 4.86 15.81 -15.90
C LYS A 114 6.04 16.73 -15.57
N ARG A 115 6.41 16.86 -14.29
CA ARG A 115 7.58 17.65 -13.88
C ARG A 115 8.89 16.88 -14.11
N SER A 116 8.83 15.55 -14.20
CA SER A 116 9.91 14.72 -14.73
C SER A 116 9.49 14.10 -16.07
N ASP A 117 9.04 12.89 -16.09
CA ASP A 117 8.70 12.14 -17.30
C ASP A 117 7.33 11.47 -17.25
N GLY A 118 6.55 11.73 -16.19
CA GLY A 118 5.14 11.37 -16.12
C GLY A 118 4.27 12.22 -17.04
N ARG A 119 2.99 11.87 -17.15
CA ARG A 119 2.04 12.48 -18.12
C ARG A 119 1.23 13.62 -17.53
N GLU A 120 0.81 13.51 -16.27
CA GLU A 120 -0.16 14.42 -15.67
C GLU A 120 0.47 15.33 -14.60
N ASP A 121 -0.32 16.33 -14.23
CA ASP A 121 -0.03 17.21 -13.10
C ASP A 121 -0.14 16.45 -11.78
N GLY A 122 0.80 16.65 -10.86
CA GLY A 122 0.81 15.96 -9.57
C GLY A 122 -0.47 16.17 -8.73
N ARG A 123 -1.13 17.33 -8.86
CA ARG A 123 -2.41 17.59 -8.17
C ARG A 123 -3.53 16.72 -8.73
N TYR A 124 -3.54 16.49 -10.04
CA TYR A 124 -4.48 15.59 -10.69
C TYR A 124 -4.21 14.12 -10.30
N LEU A 125 -2.94 13.72 -10.27
CA LEU A 125 -2.55 12.39 -9.79
C LEU A 125 -3.06 12.16 -8.37
N ALA A 126 -2.90 13.12 -7.45
CA ALA A 126 -3.43 13.02 -6.10
C ALA A 126 -4.94 12.73 -6.08
N ALA A 127 -5.72 13.43 -6.90
CA ALA A 127 -7.16 13.19 -7.02
C ALA A 127 -7.49 11.78 -7.57
N ARG A 128 -6.72 11.28 -8.54
CA ARG A 128 -6.87 9.94 -9.10
C ARG A 128 -6.50 8.84 -8.10
N TYR A 129 -5.41 9.02 -7.34
CA TYR A 129 -5.04 8.10 -6.26
C TYR A 129 -6.11 8.04 -5.18
N ARG A 130 -6.64 9.20 -4.75
CA ARG A 130 -7.76 9.20 -3.81
C ARG A 130 -8.98 8.48 -4.38
N GLN A 131 -9.33 8.71 -5.65
CA GLN A 131 -10.43 8.00 -6.32
C GLN A 131 -10.23 6.47 -6.35
N ALA A 132 -9.00 6.01 -6.45
CA ALA A 132 -8.65 4.59 -6.44
C ALA A 132 -8.62 3.97 -5.03
N GLY A 133 -8.89 4.77 -3.98
CA GLY A 133 -9.00 4.28 -2.60
C GLY A 133 -7.71 4.32 -1.80
N PHE A 134 -6.76 5.17 -2.17
CA PHE A 134 -5.53 5.35 -1.41
C PHE A 134 -5.76 6.25 -0.19
N ASP A 135 -5.08 5.93 0.91
CA ASP A 135 -5.04 6.71 2.14
C ASP A 135 -3.90 7.72 2.14
N PHE A 136 -2.80 7.39 1.47
CA PHE A 136 -1.65 8.28 1.33
C PHE A 136 -0.90 8.06 0.02
N MET A 137 -0.12 9.08 -0.38
CA MET A 137 0.87 8.97 -1.45
C MET A 137 2.03 9.95 -1.25
N ALA A 138 3.13 9.69 -1.94
CA ALA A 138 4.22 10.64 -2.13
C ALA A 138 4.57 10.70 -3.62
N LEU A 139 4.51 11.89 -4.22
CA LEU A 139 5.04 12.14 -5.55
C LEU A 139 6.57 12.11 -5.47
N THR A 140 7.23 11.41 -6.40
CA THR A 140 8.67 11.17 -6.36
C THR A 140 9.30 11.39 -7.72
N ASP A 141 9.05 12.56 -8.32
CA ASP A 141 9.60 12.91 -9.61
C ASP A 141 11.13 12.72 -9.66
N HIS A 142 11.62 12.20 -10.78
CA HIS A 142 13.04 12.03 -11.02
C HIS A 142 13.80 13.33 -10.79
N ARG A 143 14.74 13.33 -9.85
CA ARG A 143 15.65 14.45 -9.56
C ARG A 143 14.98 15.71 -9.02
N TYR A 144 13.67 15.74 -8.77
CA TYR A 144 12.94 16.93 -8.30
C TYR A 144 12.14 16.63 -7.04
N TYR A 145 12.39 17.40 -6.00
CA TYR A 145 11.70 17.32 -4.72
C TYR A 145 10.51 18.30 -4.64
N GLU A 146 10.68 19.49 -5.22
CA GLU A 146 9.74 20.60 -5.14
C GLU A 146 8.34 20.24 -5.62
N PRO A 147 8.13 19.46 -6.71
CA PRO A 147 6.79 19.10 -7.15
C PRO A 147 5.97 18.37 -6.08
N SER A 148 6.60 17.54 -5.27
CA SER A 148 5.93 16.84 -4.17
C SER A 148 5.46 17.80 -3.08
N VAL A 149 6.28 18.78 -2.73
CA VAL A 149 5.92 19.83 -1.76
C VAL A 149 4.76 20.69 -2.26
N GLU A 150 4.79 21.08 -3.54
CA GLU A 150 3.70 21.84 -4.19
C GLU A 150 2.36 21.09 -4.11
N VAL A 151 2.34 19.77 -4.31
CA VAL A 151 1.14 18.93 -4.22
C VAL A 151 0.64 18.82 -2.79
N VAL A 152 1.55 18.62 -1.83
CA VAL A 152 1.22 18.59 -0.39
C VAL A 152 0.58 19.91 0.02
N GLU A 153 1.21 21.06 -0.29
CA GLU A 153 0.71 22.38 0.07
C GLU A 153 -0.64 22.70 -0.57
N TYR A 154 -0.86 22.25 -1.81
CA TYR A 154 -2.10 22.51 -2.52
C TYR A 154 -3.31 21.81 -1.87
N TRP A 155 -3.17 20.55 -1.45
CA TRP A 155 -4.28 19.74 -0.98
C TRP A 155 -4.48 19.75 0.54
N LYS A 156 -3.53 20.20 1.33
CA LYS A 156 -3.55 20.09 2.80
C LYS A 156 -4.83 20.64 3.47
N ASP A 157 -5.36 21.74 2.96
CA ASP A 157 -6.56 22.39 3.49
C ASP A 157 -7.84 22.04 2.72
N ILE A 158 -7.71 21.38 1.57
CA ILE A 158 -8.82 21.02 0.68
C ILE A 158 -9.32 19.62 1.00
N ASN A 159 -8.42 18.64 1.11
CA ASN A 159 -8.74 17.27 1.53
C ASN A 159 -7.68 16.72 2.50
N PRO A 160 -7.77 17.03 3.81
CA PRO A 160 -6.84 16.55 4.82
C PRO A 160 -6.99 15.05 5.12
N ASP A 161 -8.05 14.37 4.69
CA ASP A 161 -8.23 12.93 4.88
C ASP A 161 -7.30 12.12 3.99
N PHE A 162 -6.91 12.66 2.83
CA PHE A 162 -5.90 12.08 1.97
C PHE A 162 -4.51 12.61 2.32
N LYS A 163 -3.64 11.75 2.86
CA LYS A 163 -2.32 12.16 3.35
C LYS A 163 -1.32 12.20 2.21
N LEU A 164 -0.77 13.38 1.96
CA LEU A 164 0.28 13.61 0.97
C LEU A 164 1.59 13.91 1.68
N PHE A 165 2.66 13.27 1.24
CA PHE A 165 3.97 13.42 1.84
C PHE A 165 4.98 13.86 0.79
N PRO A 166 6.03 14.64 1.16
CA PRO A 166 7.07 15.01 0.23
C PRO A 166 7.91 13.80 -0.16
N GLY A 167 8.48 13.84 -1.36
CA GLY A 167 9.36 12.80 -1.85
C GLY A 167 10.09 13.20 -3.12
N GLU A 168 11.03 12.40 -3.52
CA GLU A 168 11.78 12.49 -4.79
C GLU A 168 12.39 11.14 -5.11
N GLU A 169 12.62 10.86 -6.38
CA GLU A 169 13.52 9.80 -6.77
C GLU A 169 14.91 10.37 -7.01
N VAL A 170 15.88 9.87 -6.24
CA VAL A 170 17.25 10.35 -6.23
C VAL A 170 18.06 9.65 -7.31
N HIS A 171 18.69 10.43 -8.18
CA HIS A 171 19.60 10.00 -9.23
C HIS A 171 20.95 10.66 -9.03
N ALA A 172 21.77 10.11 -8.14
CA ALA A 172 23.08 10.67 -7.87
C ALA A 172 24.02 10.55 -9.09
N PRO A 173 24.93 11.52 -9.31
CA PRO A 173 25.84 11.49 -10.44
C PRO A 173 26.66 10.19 -10.52
N ASP A 174 26.74 9.61 -11.71
CA ASP A 174 27.46 8.37 -12.03
C ASP A 174 26.98 7.13 -11.25
N ASN A 175 25.82 7.21 -10.58
CA ASN A 175 25.19 6.09 -9.92
C ASN A 175 23.95 5.61 -10.70
N PRO A 176 23.94 4.38 -11.23
CA PRO A 176 22.76 3.85 -11.92
C PRO A 176 21.62 3.42 -10.96
N VAL A 177 21.87 3.40 -9.65
CA VAL A 177 20.87 3.00 -8.66
C VAL A 177 19.90 4.14 -8.40
N HIS A 178 18.63 3.90 -8.61
CA HIS A 178 17.56 4.81 -8.23
C HIS A 178 17.14 4.56 -6.78
N ILE A 179 16.88 5.63 -6.04
CA ILE A 179 16.56 5.55 -4.61
C ILE A 179 15.43 6.53 -4.31
N VAL A 180 14.31 6.02 -3.80
CA VAL A 180 13.22 6.89 -3.35
C VAL A 180 13.53 7.45 -1.96
N ASN A 181 13.44 8.76 -1.85
CA ASN A 181 13.38 9.53 -0.62
C ASN A 181 11.91 9.75 -0.27
N PHE A 182 11.34 8.92 0.61
CA PHE A 182 9.98 9.09 1.08
C PHE A 182 9.94 9.88 2.38
N GLY A 183 9.36 11.06 2.33
CA GLY A 183 9.10 11.88 3.52
C GLY A 183 10.31 12.61 4.10
N GLY A 184 11.46 12.60 3.43
CA GLY A 184 12.61 13.40 3.86
C GLY A 184 12.32 14.90 3.84
N LYS A 185 12.93 15.65 4.73
CA LYS A 185 12.65 17.09 4.93
C LYS A 185 13.26 18.00 3.87
N CYS A 186 14.17 17.49 3.05
CA CYS A 186 14.82 18.24 1.98
C CYS A 186 15.25 17.31 0.83
N SER A 187 15.58 17.92 -0.29
CA SER A 187 16.09 17.25 -1.48
C SER A 187 17.52 16.74 -1.29
N VAL A 188 17.73 15.45 -1.51
CA VAL A 188 19.07 14.86 -1.62
C VAL A 188 19.67 15.15 -3.00
N ASN A 189 18.82 15.24 -4.03
CA ASN A 189 19.26 15.66 -5.36
C ASN A 189 19.87 17.06 -5.36
N ASN A 190 19.37 18.00 -4.55
CA ASN A 190 19.95 19.33 -4.45
C ASN A 190 21.30 19.33 -3.73
N MET A 191 21.52 18.43 -2.75
CA MET A 191 22.78 18.37 -2.01
C MET A 191 24.00 18.17 -2.92
N TYR A 192 23.94 17.24 -3.87
CA TYR A 192 25.06 17.04 -4.80
C TYR A 192 25.09 18.06 -5.94
N ARG A 193 23.97 18.68 -6.30
CA ARG A 193 23.94 19.76 -7.29
C ARG A 193 24.58 21.06 -6.76
N GLU A 194 24.38 21.31 -5.47
CA GLU A 194 24.96 22.48 -4.81
C GLU A 194 26.46 22.34 -4.56
N ASP A 195 26.92 21.10 -4.26
CA ASP A 195 28.35 20.82 -4.00
C ASP A 195 28.71 19.38 -4.45
N GLU A 196 28.92 19.22 -5.76
CA GLU A 196 29.29 17.92 -6.34
C GLU A 196 30.70 17.48 -5.87
N GLU A 197 31.61 18.40 -5.63
CA GLU A 197 32.94 18.06 -5.14
C GLU A 197 32.86 17.45 -3.74
N LYS A 198 32.03 18.00 -2.88
CA LYS A 198 31.77 17.43 -1.54
C LYS A 198 31.18 16.05 -1.65
N TYR A 199 30.17 15.87 -2.49
CA TYR A 199 29.56 14.54 -2.74
C TYR A 199 30.64 13.53 -3.14
N ARG A 200 31.49 13.87 -4.12
CA ARG A 200 32.54 12.97 -4.60
C ARG A 200 33.59 12.65 -3.54
N ARG A 201 33.98 13.63 -2.72
CA ARG A 201 34.88 13.39 -1.58
C ARG A 201 34.26 12.43 -0.55
N GLU A 202 33.03 12.69 -0.16
CA GLU A 202 32.33 11.85 0.83
C GLU A 202 32.09 10.42 0.31
N VAL A 203 31.81 10.24 -0.98
CA VAL A 203 31.72 8.89 -1.61
C VAL A 203 33.10 8.22 -1.59
N ALA A 204 34.16 8.92 -1.92
CA ALA A 204 35.53 8.38 -1.84
C ALA A 204 35.91 7.94 -0.41
N GLU A 205 35.56 8.74 0.61
CA GLU A 205 35.76 8.39 2.02
C GLU A 205 34.98 7.12 2.40
N ILE A 206 33.74 6.96 1.88
CA ILE A 206 32.97 5.71 2.09
C ILE A 206 33.73 4.53 1.46
N ILE A 207 34.20 4.67 0.20
CA ILE A 207 34.96 3.60 -0.49
C ILE A 207 36.19 3.19 0.32
N GLU A 208 36.96 4.17 0.85
CA GLU A 208 38.16 3.90 1.65
C GLU A 208 37.82 3.06 2.89
N ASN A 209 36.70 3.35 3.54
CA ASN A 209 36.28 2.73 4.79
C ASN A 209 35.39 1.48 4.61
N LEU A 210 35.08 1.05 3.38
CA LEU A 210 34.31 -0.15 3.15
C LEU A 210 35.07 -1.38 3.64
N PRO A 211 34.45 -2.24 4.48
CA PRO A 211 35.05 -3.51 4.88
C PRO A 211 35.00 -4.52 3.72
N ASP A 212 35.88 -5.51 3.76
CA ASP A 212 35.87 -6.70 2.90
C ASP A 212 35.83 -6.39 1.39
N LYS A 213 36.61 -5.41 0.95
CA LYS A 213 36.73 -5.08 -0.48
C LYS A 213 37.46 -6.15 -1.25
N GLU A 214 36.91 -6.54 -2.40
CA GLU A 214 37.56 -7.41 -3.35
C GLU A 214 38.52 -6.62 -4.24
N GLU A 215 39.70 -7.17 -4.49
CA GLU A 215 40.70 -6.55 -5.36
C GLU A 215 40.18 -6.41 -6.81
N GLY A 216 40.39 -5.26 -7.42
CA GLY A 216 40.00 -5.00 -8.82
C GLY A 216 38.51 -4.69 -9.04
N LYS A 217 37.70 -4.56 -8.00
CA LYS A 217 36.30 -4.15 -8.10
C LYS A 217 36.12 -2.66 -7.90
N ASP A 218 35.22 -2.07 -8.66
CA ASP A 218 34.81 -0.67 -8.49
C ASP A 218 33.62 -0.58 -7.53
N TYR A 219 33.83 0.06 -6.40
CA TYR A 219 32.83 0.26 -5.34
C TYR A 219 32.09 1.59 -5.43
N PHE A 220 32.27 2.38 -6.50
CA PHE A 220 31.65 3.70 -6.59
C PHE A 220 30.13 3.64 -6.47
N THR A 221 29.47 2.80 -7.27
CA THR A 221 27.99 2.63 -7.23
C THR A 221 27.49 2.24 -5.84
N VAL A 222 28.17 1.32 -5.16
CA VAL A 222 27.80 0.87 -3.81
C VAL A 222 27.94 2.01 -2.81
N ALA A 223 29.07 2.71 -2.80
CA ALA A 223 29.34 3.82 -1.88
C ALA A 223 28.43 5.02 -2.14
N ALA A 224 28.18 5.34 -3.41
CA ALA A 224 27.24 6.39 -3.81
C ALA A 224 25.83 6.09 -3.34
N SER A 225 25.39 4.83 -3.43
CA SER A 225 24.09 4.38 -2.90
C SER A 225 24.04 4.49 -1.38
N GLU A 226 25.09 4.07 -0.66
CA GLU A 226 25.18 4.23 0.80
C GLU A 226 25.16 5.71 1.21
N TRP A 227 25.81 6.58 0.45
CA TRP A 227 25.73 8.03 0.68
C TRP A 227 24.29 8.53 0.59
N VAL A 228 23.55 8.17 -0.47
CA VAL A 228 22.15 8.57 -0.66
C VAL A 228 21.27 8.03 0.46
N PHE A 229 21.37 6.74 0.79
CA PHE A 229 20.59 6.15 1.89
C PHE A 229 20.82 6.92 3.19
N LYS A 230 22.07 7.20 3.52
CA LYS A 230 22.44 7.95 4.72
C LYS A 230 21.84 9.36 4.72
N ARG A 231 21.90 10.09 3.61
CA ARG A 231 21.34 11.45 3.52
C ARG A 231 19.82 11.47 3.69
N ILE A 232 19.11 10.53 3.09
CA ILE A 232 17.67 10.37 3.28
C ILE A 232 17.35 10.12 4.76
N GLN A 233 18.04 9.19 5.40
CA GLN A 233 17.84 8.82 6.81
C GLN A 233 18.15 9.97 7.77
N GLU A 234 19.24 10.70 7.55
CA GLU A 234 19.62 11.88 8.34
C GLU A 234 18.56 12.99 8.26
N ASN A 235 17.83 13.06 7.14
CA ASN A 235 16.73 14.02 6.94
C ASN A 235 15.36 13.48 7.37
N GLY A 236 15.31 12.33 8.04
CA GLY A 236 14.10 11.74 8.60
C GLY A 236 13.22 11.03 7.58
N GLY A 237 13.70 10.81 6.35
CA GLY A 237 13.01 10.06 5.31
C GLY A 237 13.21 8.55 5.43
N LEU A 238 12.46 7.81 4.64
CA LEU A 238 12.64 6.38 4.38
C LEU A 238 13.41 6.22 3.07
N ALA A 239 14.57 5.58 3.14
CA ALA A 239 15.40 5.28 1.97
C ALA A 239 14.95 3.95 1.34
N VAL A 240 14.35 4.01 0.15
CA VAL A 240 13.86 2.82 -0.57
C VAL A 240 14.83 2.47 -1.69
N PHE A 241 15.32 1.23 -1.68
CA PHE A 241 16.09 0.66 -2.79
C PHE A 241 15.14 0.23 -3.89
N CYS A 242 15.09 1.00 -4.99
CA CYS A 242 14.09 0.87 -6.04
C CYS A 242 14.54 -0.12 -7.12
N HIS A 243 13.58 -0.85 -7.66
CA HIS A 243 13.61 -1.68 -8.88
C HIS A 243 15.02 -2.16 -9.32
N PRO A 244 15.79 -2.86 -8.47
CA PRO A 244 17.20 -3.22 -8.73
C PRO A 244 17.38 -4.13 -9.96
N TYR A 245 16.32 -4.76 -10.43
CA TYR A 245 16.32 -5.64 -11.60
C TYR A 245 15.60 -5.02 -12.80
N TRP A 246 15.37 -3.68 -12.76
CA TRP A 246 14.88 -3.00 -13.94
C TRP A 246 15.84 -3.17 -15.12
N SER A 247 15.28 -3.48 -16.29
CA SER A 247 16.07 -3.75 -17.49
C SER A 247 15.71 -2.78 -18.61
N ILE A 248 16.72 -2.43 -19.38
CA ILE A 248 16.61 -1.70 -20.64
C ILE A 248 16.89 -2.65 -21.80
N ALA A 249 16.72 -2.18 -23.03
CA ALA A 249 16.91 -3.03 -24.22
C ALA A 249 18.29 -3.72 -24.30
N THR A 250 19.30 -3.19 -23.61
CA THR A 250 20.67 -3.71 -23.63
C THR A 250 21.04 -4.56 -22.43
N GLY A 251 20.16 -4.74 -21.44
CA GLY A 251 20.40 -5.54 -20.23
C GLY A 251 19.89 -4.89 -18.95
N ASN A 252 20.30 -5.41 -17.81
CA ASN A 252 19.97 -4.83 -16.51
C ASN A 252 20.61 -3.45 -16.35
N TYR A 253 19.86 -2.51 -15.80
CA TYR A 253 20.33 -1.14 -15.58
C TYR A 253 21.39 -1.08 -14.48
N VAL A 254 21.19 -1.84 -13.40
CA VAL A 254 22.17 -2.04 -12.33
C VAL A 254 22.80 -3.42 -12.49
N SER A 255 24.13 -3.51 -12.34
CA SER A 255 24.82 -4.81 -12.42
C SER A 255 24.44 -5.71 -11.24
N GLU A 256 24.42 -7.02 -11.48
CA GLU A 256 24.11 -8.02 -10.43
C GLU A 256 25.10 -7.90 -9.27
N TRP A 257 26.38 -7.68 -9.56
CA TRP A 257 27.38 -7.49 -8.52
C TRP A 257 27.11 -6.29 -7.60
N ASN A 258 26.67 -5.17 -8.17
CA ASN A 258 26.27 -3.99 -7.38
C ASN A 258 25.03 -4.29 -6.52
N ASN A 259 24.03 -4.98 -7.09
CA ASN A 259 22.84 -5.38 -6.35
C ASN A 259 23.20 -6.30 -5.18
N ASP A 260 24.10 -7.28 -5.40
CA ASP A 260 24.58 -8.18 -4.35
C ASP A 260 25.27 -7.43 -3.22
N GLU A 261 26.19 -6.50 -3.53
CA GLU A 261 26.91 -5.75 -2.52
C GLU A 261 25.98 -4.79 -1.75
N ILE A 262 25.03 -4.13 -2.41
CA ILE A 262 24.04 -3.26 -1.75
C ILE A 262 23.16 -4.10 -0.79
N MET A 263 22.67 -5.26 -1.24
CA MET A 263 21.86 -6.17 -0.43
C MET A 263 22.66 -6.72 0.77
N LYS A 264 23.90 -7.11 0.55
CA LYS A 264 24.80 -7.63 1.59
C LYS A 264 25.05 -6.59 2.68
N ARG A 265 25.24 -5.34 2.30
CA ARG A 265 25.49 -4.22 3.22
C ARG A 265 24.24 -3.72 3.92
N ASN A 266 23.07 -3.88 3.30
CA ASN A 266 21.76 -3.60 3.87
C ASN A 266 21.67 -2.23 4.56
N LYS A 267 22.02 -1.15 3.84
CA LYS A 267 22.01 0.23 4.36
C LYS A 267 20.72 0.98 4.04
N PHE A 268 19.89 0.45 3.13
CA PHE A 268 18.55 0.98 2.84
C PHE A 268 17.56 0.65 3.96
N ASP A 269 16.45 1.39 4.03
CA ASP A 269 15.39 1.15 5.02
C ASP A 269 14.31 0.21 4.52
N ALA A 270 14.02 0.21 3.23
CA ALA A 270 13.02 -0.67 2.62
C ALA A 270 13.46 -1.08 1.21
N TYR A 271 12.96 -2.24 0.79
CA TYR A 271 13.20 -2.84 -0.51
C TYR A 271 11.93 -2.80 -1.35
N GLU A 272 12.02 -2.23 -2.54
CA GLU A 272 10.96 -2.33 -3.54
C GLU A 272 10.91 -3.75 -4.10
N ILE A 273 10.05 -4.58 -3.50
CA ILE A 273 9.96 -5.99 -3.88
C ILE A 273 9.20 -6.19 -5.19
N ILE A 274 8.26 -5.27 -5.48
CA ILE A 274 7.49 -5.23 -6.73
C ILE A 274 7.26 -3.78 -7.13
N GLY A 275 7.31 -3.52 -8.43
CA GLY A 275 7.04 -2.23 -9.05
C GLY A 275 6.15 -2.36 -10.28
N GLY A 276 5.63 -1.23 -10.77
CA GLY A 276 4.74 -1.13 -11.91
C GLY A 276 5.46 -1.23 -13.25
N PHE A 277 6.16 -2.29 -13.49
CA PHE A 277 6.83 -2.52 -14.76
C PHE A 277 5.85 -2.76 -15.89
N PHE A 278 6.24 -2.35 -17.09
CA PHE A 278 5.54 -2.75 -18.32
C PHE A 278 5.43 -4.27 -18.42
N ARG A 279 4.39 -4.79 -19.06
CA ARG A 279 4.15 -6.24 -19.16
C ARG A 279 5.35 -7.03 -19.71
N TRP A 280 6.11 -6.46 -20.62
CA TRP A 280 7.32 -7.09 -21.14
C TRP A 280 8.49 -7.14 -20.13
N GLN A 281 8.40 -6.42 -19.00
CA GLN A 281 9.39 -6.40 -17.90
C GLN A 281 8.93 -7.14 -16.65
N TYR A 282 7.84 -7.89 -16.69
CA TYR A 282 7.34 -8.63 -15.50
C TYR A 282 8.36 -9.58 -14.88
N HIS A 283 9.33 -10.06 -15.67
CA HIS A 283 10.44 -10.84 -15.13
C HIS A 283 11.24 -10.07 -14.07
N SER A 284 11.31 -8.74 -14.12
CA SER A 284 11.99 -7.92 -13.11
C SER A 284 11.33 -8.07 -11.74
N ASN A 285 10.00 -8.02 -11.65
CA ASN A 285 9.29 -8.29 -10.41
C ASN A 285 9.55 -9.71 -9.90
N ASN A 286 9.58 -10.70 -10.78
CA ASN A 286 9.88 -12.08 -10.38
C ASN A 286 11.30 -12.20 -9.81
N LEU A 287 12.29 -11.58 -10.44
CA LEU A 287 13.67 -11.55 -9.94
C LEU A 287 13.76 -10.87 -8.57
N GLN A 288 13.08 -9.74 -8.38
CA GLN A 288 13.05 -9.02 -7.10
C GLN A 288 12.47 -9.89 -5.98
N VAL A 289 11.37 -10.57 -6.24
CA VAL A 289 10.72 -11.47 -5.27
C VAL A 289 11.61 -12.67 -4.94
N VAL A 290 12.19 -13.33 -5.95
CA VAL A 290 13.08 -14.47 -5.74
C VAL A 290 14.31 -14.03 -4.96
N ARG A 291 14.90 -12.90 -5.29
CA ARG A 291 16.04 -12.33 -4.56
C ARG A 291 15.72 -12.08 -3.09
N TYR A 292 14.56 -11.47 -2.79
CA TYR A 292 14.13 -11.27 -1.42
C TYR A 292 14.08 -12.58 -0.62
N TYR A 293 13.49 -13.63 -1.17
CA TYR A 293 13.43 -14.93 -0.50
C TYR A 293 14.80 -15.59 -0.34
N GLU A 294 15.69 -15.42 -1.32
CA GLU A 294 17.07 -15.87 -1.21
C GLU A 294 17.79 -15.16 -0.05
N GLU A 295 17.65 -13.84 0.07
CA GLU A 295 18.23 -13.09 1.18
C GLU A 295 17.64 -13.51 2.53
N MET A 296 16.33 -13.73 2.60
CA MET A 296 15.69 -14.29 3.80
C MET A 296 16.27 -15.66 4.17
N SER A 297 16.56 -16.52 3.20
CA SER A 297 17.17 -17.85 3.45
C SER A 297 18.59 -17.75 4.02
N LYS A 298 19.28 -16.65 3.74
CA LYS A 298 20.60 -16.30 4.29
C LYS A 298 20.49 -15.61 5.67
N GLY A 299 19.27 -15.47 6.22
CA GLY A 299 19.00 -14.84 7.52
C GLY A 299 18.92 -13.31 7.47
N ARG A 300 19.00 -12.70 6.29
CA ARG A 300 18.84 -11.25 6.11
C ARG A 300 17.37 -10.92 5.94
N ARG A 301 16.88 -9.95 6.73
CA ARG A 301 15.50 -9.48 6.65
C ARG A 301 15.51 -7.97 6.50
N PHE A 302 14.69 -7.48 5.59
CA PHE A 302 14.43 -6.05 5.42
C PHE A 302 12.96 -5.82 5.08
N PRO A 303 12.45 -4.63 5.40
CA PRO A 303 11.09 -4.25 5.05
C PRO A 303 10.88 -4.26 3.54
N VAL A 304 9.66 -4.59 3.11
CA VAL A 304 9.29 -4.57 1.70
C VAL A 304 8.18 -3.57 1.44
N VAL A 305 8.23 -2.95 0.27
CA VAL A 305 7.17 -2.09 -0.27
C VAL A 305 6.81 -2.54 -1.68
N GLY A 306 5.54 -2.41 -2.04
CA GLY A 306 5.04 -2.47 -3.40
C GLY A 306 4.70 -1.06 -3.84
N VAL A 307 5.10 -0.67 -5.01
CA VAL A 307 4.91 0.69 -5.52
C VAL A 307 4.55 0.65 -7.00
N SER A 308 3.95 1.72 -7.52
CA SER A 308 3.53 1.67 -8.91
C SER A 308 4.61 2.06 -9.91
N ASP A 309 5.55 2.89 -9.51
CA ASP A 309 6.47 3.57 -10.43
C ASP A 309 5.71 4.17 -11.64
N SER A 310 4.50 4.68 -11.34
CA SER A 310 3.54 5.09 -12.33
C SER A 310 3.94 6.41 -12.97
N HIS A 311 3.88 6.45 -14.30
CA HIS A 311 4.11 7.64 -15.11
C HIS A 311 2.79 8.25 -15.64
N GLY A 312 1.67 7.91 -15.02
CA GLY A 312 0.35 8.44 -15.34
C GLY A 312 -0.79 7.60 -14.78
N ALA A 313 -1.94 8.24 -14.59
CA ALA A 313 -3.17 7.63 -14.07
C ALA A 313 -4.27 7.51 -15.14
N ASP A 314 -4.04 8.02 -16.34
CA ASP A 314 -4.97 7.99 -17.47
C ASP A 314 -4.24 7.77 -18.80
N ALA A 315 -4.97 7.26 -19.78
CA ALA A 315 -4.45 7.07 -21.14
C ALA A 315 -4.32 8.41 -21.92
N PHE A 316 -4.80 9.51 -21.33
CA PHE A 316 -4.69 10.82 -21.96
C PHE A 316 -3.23 11.30 -22.00
N GLY A 317 -2.83 11.90 -23.12
CA GLY A 317 -1.44 12.30 -23.31
C GLY A 317 -0.51 11.20 -23.79
N PHE A 318 -1.08 10.08 -24.24
CA PHE A 318 -0.35 9.02 -24.89
C PHE A 318 0.53 9.58 -26.01
N ASP A 319 1.83 9.40 -25.90
CA ASP A 319 2.76 9.79 -26.95
C ASP A 319 2.71 8.78 -28.09
N ALA A 320 2.04 9.17 -29.18
CA ALA A 320 1.94 8.35 -30.40
C ALA A 320 3.32 7.95 -30.97
N SER A 321 4.39 8.68 -30.65
CA SER A 321 5.76 8.30 -31.04
C SER A 321 6.25 7.04 -30.32
N ARG A 322 5.69 6.73 -29.15
CA ARG A 322 5.96 5.49 -28.40
C ARG A 322 5.04 4.34 -28.80
N ALA A 323 3.89 4.64 -29.44
CA ALA A 323 2.88 3.66 -29.86
C ALA A 323 3.41 2.55 -30.79
N GLY A 324 4.45 2.83 -31.55
CA GLY A 324 5.05 1.85 -32.45
C GLY A 324 5.91 0.77 -31.78
N ARG A 325 6.15 0.89 -30.44
CA ARG A 325 7.02 -0.05 -29.72
C ARG A 325 6.25 -1.10 -28.92
N ASN A 326 4.99 -0.83 -28.57
CA ASN A 326 4.17 -1.82 -27.85
C ASN A 326 2.69 -1.47 -27.94
N THR A 327 1.88 -2.34 -28.49
CA THR A 327 0.41 -2.20 -28.54
C THR A 327 -0.26 -2.35 -27.18
N ASN A 328 0.49 -2.62 -26.13
CA ASN A 328 0.01 -2.81 -24.75
C ASN A 328 0.19 -1.59 -23.85
N ASP A 329 0.76 -0.48 -24.35
CA ASP A 329 1.00 0.74 -23.55
C ASP A 329 -0.28 1.39 -23.03
N SER A 330 -1.45 1.05 -23.59
CA SER A 330 -2.76 1.50 -23.07
C SER A 330 -3.11 0.93 -21.68
N PHE A 331 -2.43 -0.12 -21.23
CA PHE A 331 -2.65 -0.70 -19.90
C PHE A 331 -1.82 -0.03 -18.81
N ASP A 332 -0.86 0.81 -19.15
CA ASP A 332 -0.02 1.52 -18.18
C ASP A 332 -0.81 2.51 -17.32
N ALA A 333 -1.93 3.01 -17.85
CA ALA A 333 -2.82 3.92 -17.13
C ALA A 333 -3.42 3.32 -15.83
N ASP A 334 -3.40 2.00 -15.67
CA ASP A 334 -3.93 1.32 -14.49
C ASP A 334 -2.83 0.90 -13.50
N LEU A 335 -1.55 0.98 -13.84
CA LEU A 335 -0.43 0.53 -12.98
C LEU A 335 -0.48 1.19 -11.61
N PHE A 336 -0.83 2.47 -11.53
CA PHE A 336 -0.97 3.21 -10.29
C PHE A 336 -1.96 2.59 -9.30
N ASN A 337 -2.90 1.75 -9.76
CA ASN A 337 -3.89 1.10 -8.91
C ASN A 337 -3.61 -0.40 -8.70
N TRP A 338 -2.63 -0.96 -9.39
CA TRP A 338 -2.31 -2.39 -9.30
C TRP A 338 -1.23 -2.68 -8.27
N TYR A 339 -0.22 -1.80 -8.16
CA TYR A 339 0.92 -1.95 -7.27
C TYR A 339 0.86 -0.92 -6.17
N TYR A 340 0.89 -1.37 -4.93
CA TYR A 340 0.84 -0.48 -3.77
C TYR A 340 1.31 -1.19 -2.50
N THR A 341 1.52 -0.41 -1.45
CA THR A 341 1.82 -0.91 -0.11
C THR A 341 0.60 -0.78 0.80
N ILE A 342 0.32 -1.80 1.60
CA ILE A 342 -0.50 -1.67 2.79
C ILE A 342 0.45 -1.54 3.98
N VAL A 343 0.37 -0.44 4.71
CA VAL A 343 1.13 -0.24 5.95
C VAL A 343 0.18 -0.42 7.12
N PHE A 344 0.56 -1.28 8.06
CA PHE A 344 -0.14 -1.45 9.32
C PHE A 344 0.48 -0.50 10.34
N ALA A 345 -0.23 0.55 10.74
CA ALA A 345 0.27 1.62 11.57
C ALA A 345 -0.80 2.12 12.55
N GLU A 346 -0.40 2.79 13.60
CA GLU A 346 -1.31 3.36 14.60
C GLU A 346 -2.16 4.47 13.98
N GLU A 347 -1.55 5.28 13.10
CA GLU A 347 -2.16 6.41 12.43
C GLU A 347 -1.50 6.67 11.06
N CYS A 348 -2.21 7.36 10.16
CA CYS A 348 -1.68 7.73 8.84
C CYS A 348 -0.85 9.02 8.92
N THR A 349 0.22 8.99 9.70
CA THR A 349 1.21 10.07 9.81
C THR A 349 2.57 9.61 9.33
N LEU A 350 3.38 10.52 8.82
CA LEU A 350 4.70 10.16 8.27
C LEU A 350 5.57 9.40 9.27
N PRO A 351 5.72 9.83 10.56
CA PRO A 351 6.52 9.08 11.53
C PRO A 351 5.96 7.67 11.81
N SER A 352 4.63 7.52 11.91
CA SER A 352 4.00 6.23 12.17
C SER A 352 4.16 5.28 10.98
N LEU A 353 3.95 5.76 9.75
CA LEU A 353 4.14 4.97 8.54
C LEU A 353 5.60 4.51 8.38
N ILE A 354 6.57 5.43 8.45
CA ILE A 354 8.00 5.10 8.36
C ILE A 354 8.41 4.13 9.46
N GLY A 355 8.01 4.41 10.70
CA GLY A 355 8.33 3.57 11.86
C GLY A 355 7.79 2.15 11.72
N ASN A 356 6.58 1.98 11.18
CA ASN A 356 5.98 0.67 10.97
C ASN A 356 6.55 -0.05 9.75
N ILE A 357 6.87 0.64 8.65
CA ILE A 357 7.60 0.02 7.53
C ILE A 357 8.92 -0.56 8.05
N LYS A 358 9.72 0.23 8.79
CA LYS A 358 11.01 -0.23 9.38
C LYS A 358 10.86 -1.44 10.31
N LYS A 359 9.70 -1.62 10.94
CA LYS A 359 9.36 -2.80 11.75
C LYS A 359 8.84 -3.99 10.94
N CYS A 360 8.86 -3.93 9.61
CA CYS A 360 8.27 -4.92 8.69
C CYS A 360 6.73 -5.07 8.85
N ASN A 361 6.04 -4.02 9.31
CA ASN A 361 4.58 -3.95 9.34
C ASN A 361 4.05 -3.39 8.01
N SER A 362 4.59 -3.86 6.91
CA SER A 362 4.18 -3.53 5.55
C SER A 362 3.91 -4.77 4.71
N LEU A 363 3.06 -4.61 3.72
CA LEU A 363 2.65 -5.65 2.79
C LEU A 363 2.64 -5.07 1.38
N ALA A 364 3.47 -5.61 0.49
CA ALA A 364 3.45 -5.24 -0.92
C ALA A 364 2.32 -5.99 -1.64
N VAL A 365 1.57 -5.29 -2.48
CA VAL A 365 0.40 -5.82 -3.17
C VAL A 365 0.53 -5.61 -4.68
N ASN A 366 0.33 -6.69 -5.43
CA ASN A 366 0.11 -6.70 -6.86
C ASN A 366 -1.32 -7.21 -7.10
N ALA A 367 -2.23 -6.32 -7.52
CA ALA A 367 -3.66 -6.63 -7.67
C ALA A 367 -4.23 -6.06 -8.98
N PRO A 368 -3.77 -6.55 -10.15
CA PRO A 368 -4.32 -6.14 -11.45
C PRO A 368 -5.81 -6.46 -11.56
N ALA A 369 -6.54 -5.60 -12.24
CA ALA A 369 -7.97 -5.81 -12.45
C ALA A 369 -8.24 -7.12 -13.22
N GLY A 370 -9.08 -7.98 -12.66
CA GLY A 370 -9.46 -9.26 -13.25
C GLY A 370 -8.45 -10.41 -13.04
N GLU A 371 -7.37 -10.17 -12.31
CA GLU A 371 -6.35 -11.17 -11.99
C GLU A 371 -6.36 -11.51 -10.49
N ARG A 372 -5.63 -12.53 -10.09
CA ARG A 372 -5.42 -12.86 -8.68
C ARG A 372 -4.46 -11.86 -8.06
N ALA A 373 -4.81 -11.35 -6.90
CA ALA A 373 -3.89 -10.53 -6.13
C ALA A 373 -2.74 -11.39 -5.60
N GLU A 374 -1.53 -10.87 -5.72
CA GLU A 374 -0.31 -11.41 -5.13
C GLU A 374 0.16 -10.48 -4.02
N LEU A 375 0.49 -11.04 -2.87
CA LEU A 375 0.87 -10.29 -1.68
C LEU A 375 2.22 -10.78 -1.15
N TYR A 376 3.09 -9.85 -0.79
CA TYR A 376 4.45 -10.13 -0.33
C TYR A 376 4.71 -9.45 1.02
N GLY A 377 5.07 -10.26 2.00
CA GLY A 377 5.32 -9.85 3.38
C GLY A 377 5.35 -11.04 4.32
N SER A 378 5.11 -10.83 5.62
CA SER A 378 5.01 -11.95 6.56
C SER A 378 3.75 -12.78 6.30
N PHE A 379 3.79 -14.06 6.65
CA PHE A 379 2.63 -14.95 6.50
C PHE A 379 1.35 -14.39 7.17
N ARG A 380 1.47 -13.81 8.37
CA ARG A 380 0.37 -13.14 9.07
C ARG A 380 -0.22 -12.01 8.24
N HIS A 381 0.65 -11.12 7.75
CA HIS A 381 0.23 -9.95 6.96
C HIS A 381 -0.41 -10.37 5.64
N VAL A 382 0.11 -11.40 4.96
CA VAL A 382 -0.46 -11.92 3.71
C VAL A 382 -1.87 -12.47 3.95
N ARG A 383 -2.08 -13.29 4.99
CA ARG A 383 -3.42 -13.81 5.34
C ARG A 383 -4.40 -12.69 5.63
N TYR A 384 -4.01 -11.75 6.47
CA TYR A 384 -4.83 -10.59 6.80
C TYR A 384 -5.07 -9.69 5.57
N GLY A 385 -4.05 -9.48 4.74
CA GLY A 385 -4.14 -8.73 3.49
C GLY A 385 -5.21 -9.27 2.53
N HIS A 386 -5.28 -10.59 2.32
CA HIS A 386 -6.33 -11.20 1.50
C HIS A 386 -7.74 -10.94 2.05
N PHE A 387 -7.91 -10.97 3.36
CA PHE A 387 -9.18 -10.57 3.99
C PHE A 387 -9.48 -9.10 3.74
N LEU A 388 -8.51 -8.20 3.94
CA LEU A 388 -8.68 -6.76 3.74
C LEU A 388 -9.05 -6.42 2.30
N LEU A 389 -8.42 -7.05 1.31
CA LEU A 389 -8.72 -6.84 -0.11
C LEU A 389 -10.16 -7.23 -0.48
N ARG A 390 -10.73 -8.18 0.21
CA ARG A 390 -12.10 -8.67 -0.06
C ARG A 390 -13.15 -7.96 0.78
N GLU A 391 -12.91 -7.72 2.07
CA GLU A 391 -13.95 -7.32 3.03
C GLU A 391 -13.84 -5.87 3.50
N TYR A 392 -12.66 -5.24 3.39
CA TYR A 392 -12.40 -3.91 3.94
C TYR A 392 -12.21 -2.84 2.87
N PHE A 393 -11.20 -2.97 2.00
CA PHE A 393 -10.84 -1.95 1.02
C PHE A 393 -11.92 -1.65 -0.02
N PRO A 394 -12.77 -2.60 -0.49
CA PRO A 394 -13.82 -2.26 -1.46
C PRO A 394 -14.84 -1.24 -0.92
N GLN A 395 -15.16 -1.31 0.38
CA GLN A 395 -16.08 -0.36 1.00
C GLN A 395 -15.39 0.97 1.29
N LEU A 396 -14.15 0.96 1.78
CA LEU A 396 -13.32 2.17 1.95
C LEU A 396 -13.21 2.93 0.62
N ARG A 397 -12.87 2.20 -0.46
CA ARG A 397 -12.78 2.76 -1.81
C ARG A 397 -14.05 3.47 -2.25
N SER A 398 -15.23 3.01 -1.83
CA SER A 398 -16.48 3.65 -2.24
C SER A 398 -16.59 5.11 -1.74
N TRP A 399 -16.08 5.41 -0.55
CA TRP A 399 -15.98 6.78 -0.03
C TRP A 399 -14.88 7.59 -0.74
N CYS A 400 -13.69 7.03 -0.83
CA CYS A 400 -12.55 7.66 -1.50
C CYS A 400 -12.84 7.98 -2.96
N ALA A 401 -13.63 7.14 -3.65
CA ALA A 401 -13.98 7.35 -5.05
C ALA A 401 -14.82 8.64 -5.25
N VAL A 402 -15.73 8.92 -4.33
CA VAL A 402 -16.50 10.17 -4.38
C VAL A 402 -15.61 11.37 -4.10
N GLU A 403 -14.75 11.30 -3.07
CA GLU A 403 -13.81 12.37 -2.75
C GLU A 403 -12.87 12.67 -3.94
N GLY A 404 -12.24 11.64 -4.51
CA GLY A 404 -11.33 11.81 -5.64
C GLY A 404 -11.99 12.38 -6.88
N LEU A 405 -13.27 12.04 -7.14
CA LEU A 405 -14.05 12.65 -8.22
C LEU A 405 -14.29 14.15 -7.95
N LEU A 406 -14.71 14.51 -6.73
CA LEU A 406 -14.90 15.91 -6.34
C LEU A 406 -13.60 16.70 -6.38
N MET A 407 -12.45 16.09 -6.04
CA MET A 407 -11.13 16.71 -6.19
C MET A 407 -10.81 17.00 -7.67
N GLN A 408 -11.12 16.09 -8.59
CA GLN A 408 -10.94 16.33 -10.04
C GLN A 408 -11.81 17.46 -10.55
N GLN A 409 -13.08 17.49 -10.16
CA GLN A 409 -14.02 18.55 -10.51
C GLN A 409 -13.56 19.92 -9.95
N TYR A 410 -13.04 19.92 -8.71
CA TYR A 410 -12.43 21.12 -8.12
C TYR A 410 -11.26 21.66 -8.96
N LEU A 411 -10.37 20.78 -9.42
CA LEU A 411 -9.27 21.13 -10.32
C LEU A 411 -9.76 21.66 -11.67
N ALA A 412 -10.93 21.20 -12.14
CA ALA A 412 -11.57 21.69 -13.36
C ALA A 412 -12.28 23.06 -13.15
N GLY A 413 -12.29 23.61 -11.93
CA GLY A 413 -12.88 24.89 -11.60
C GLY A 413 -14.34 24.83 -11.13
N GLU A 414 -14.86 23.64 -10.81
CA GLU A 414 -16.20 23.48 -10.25
C GLU A 414 -16.20 23.75 -8.73
N ASP A 415 -17.30 24.32 -8.21
CA ASP A 415 -17.46 24.58 -6.77
C ASP A 415 -17.86 23.29 -6.00
N THR A 416 -16.92 22.38 -5.85
CA THR A 416 -17.12 21.09 -5.14
C THR A 416 -16.61 21.10 -3.70
N LEU A 417 -15.99 22.17 -3.24
CA LEU A 417 -15.39 22.25 -1.90
C LEU A 417 -16.41 22.01 -0.75
N PRO A 418 -17.66 22.53 -0.81
CA PRO A 418 -18.66 22.20 0.23
C PRO A 418 -18.99 20.70 0.31
N ALA A 419 -19.09 20.04 -0.85
CA ALA A 419 -19.33 18.60 -0.93
C ALA A 419 -18.15 17.79 -0.38
N LEU A 420 -16.91 18.13 -0.75
CA LEU A 420 -15.70 17.53 -0.17
C LEU A 420 -15.69 17.66 1.35
N LYS A 421 -15.93 18.84 1.89
CA LYS A 421 -15.96 19.07 3.34
C LYS A 421 -17.02 18.23 4.06
N SER A 422 -18.14 17.92 3.41
CA SER A 422 -19.18 17.05 4.00
C SER A 422 -18.78 15.58 4.13
N LEU A 423 -17.75 15.17 3.39
CA LEU A 423 -17.20 13.79 3.42
C LEU A 423 -16.04 13.63 4.41
N MET A 424 -15.48 14.74 4.91
CA MET A 424 -14.33 14.68 5.84
C MET A 424 -14.63 13.80 7.06
N GLY A 425 -13.66 12.94 7.41
CA GLY A 425 -13.74 11.98 8.50
C GLY A 425 -14.58 10.73 8.21
N LYS A 426 -15.19 10.59 7.02
CA LYS A 426 -15.98 9.38 6.70
C LYS A 426 -15.14 8.14 6.59
N THR A 427 -13.97 8.23 5.99
CA THR A 427 -13.02 7.10 5.87
C THR A 427 -12.47 6.68 7.23
N ASP A 428 -12.14 7.63 8.10
CA ASP A 428 -11.69 7.33 9.46
C ASP A 428 -12.83 6.75 10.32
N SER A 429 -14.03 7.31 10.21
CA SER A 429 -15.22 6.74 10.87
C SER A 429 -15.49 5.29 10.45
N TYR A 430 -15.37 4.99 9.17
CA TYR A 430 -15.50 3.63 8.67
C TYR A 430 -14.39 2.72 9.22
N ARG A 431 -13.15 3.19 9.22
CA ARG A 431 -11.99 2.47 9.79
C ARG A 431 -12.25 2.11 11.24
N GLU A 432 -12.63 3.09 12.06
CA GLU A 432 -12.92 2.86 13.47
C GLU A 432 -14.09 1.91 13.70
N MET A 433 -15.19 2.00 12.94
CA MET A 433 -16.30 1.05 13.02
C MET A 433 -15.85 -0.39 12.77
N CYS A 434 -14.89 -0.60 11.86
CA CYS A 434 -14.39 -1.95 11.56
C CYS A 434 -13.61 -2.59 12.71
N PHE A 435 -13.08 -1.79 13.67
CA PHE A 435 -12.29 -2.27 14.82
C PHE A 435 -12.97 -2.04 16.17
N LYS A 436 -14.00 -1.19 16.20
CA LYS A 436 -14.61 -0.80 17.48
C LYS A 436 -15.32 -2.00 18.11
N ARG A 437 -14.92 -2.33 19.35
CA ARG A 437 -15.69 -3.27 20.19
C ARG A 437 -17.10 -2.68 20.38
N SER A 438 -18.12 -3.47 20.06
CA SER A 438 -19.49 -3.14 20.47
C SER A 438 -19.49 -3.10 21.99
N GLN A 439 -19.80 -1.96 22.59
CA GLN A 439 -20.13 -1.93 24.01
C GLN A 439 -21.43 -2.72 24.18
N GLU A 440 -21.49 -3.56 25.20
CA GLU A 440 -22.66 -4.33 25.59
C GLU A 440 -23.93 -3.47 25.72
#